data_55184a3bcd71ddf3dd15a02fe705d2e0
#
_entry.id   55184a3bcd71ddf3dd15a02fe705d2e0
#
_cell.length_a   1.000
_cell.length_b   1.000
_cell.length_c   1.000
_cell.angle_alpha   90.00
_cell.angle_beta   90.00
_cell.angle_gamma   90.00
#
_symmetry.space_group_name_H-M   'P 1'
#
loop_
_entity.id
_entity.type
_entity.pdbx_description
1 polymer ?
#
loop_
_entity_poly.entity_id
_entity_poly.type
_entity_poly.pdbx_seq_one_letter_code
_entity_poly.pdbx_strand_id
1 'polypeptide(L)'
;MQGKRTAIYCRVDRGGNSEMRRDALEMQKRKLERYAAGKGLPITGYYEDDGFPGQDLNRPGLTRLLNDYHAGVFEQVLVMNRSRLYRGSRWNEPQWPFQVCSVKQLEHDLVR
;
A
#
# COMPACT_ATOMS: atom_id res chain seq x y z
N MET A 1 15.07 13.92 -13.86
CA MET A 1 13.72 14.26 -13.42
C MET A 1 13.22 13.23 -12.42
N GLN A 2 12.78 13.65 -11.26
CA GLN A 2 12.30 12.74 -10.23
C GLN A 2 10.86 12.35 -10.50
N GLY A 3 10.52 11.09 -10.19
CA GLY A 3 9.15 10.64 -10.25
C GLY A 3 8.30 11.25 -9.14
N LYS A 4 7.04 10.86 -9.11
CA LYS A 4 6.10 11.35 -8.09
C LYS A 4 6.53 10.89 -6.70
N ARG A 5 6.35 11.76 -5.71
CA ARG A 5 6.56 11.39 -4.30
C ARG A 5 5.59 10.27 -3.95
N THR A 6 6.10 9.21 -3.40
CA THR A 6 5.39 7.94 -3.29
C THR A 6 5.37 7.43 -1.86
N ALA A 7 4.19 7.07 -1.39
CA ALA A 7 4.03 6.37 -0.11
C ALA A 7 3.97 4.87 -0.37
N ILE A 8 4.55 4.10 0.54
CA ILE A 8 4.41 2.65 0.55
C ILE A 8 3.40 2.28 1.61
N TYR A 9 2.41 1.48 1.23
CA TYR A 9 1.42 0.97 2.17
C TYR A 9 1.39 -0.56 2.14
N CYS A 10 1.50 -1.18 3.31
CA CYS A 10 1.48 -2.63 3.49
C CYS A 10 0.40 -3.01 4.50
N ARG A 11 -0.27 -4.12 4.28
CA ARG A 11 -1.27 -4.62 5.22
C ARG A 11 -1.27 -6.14 5.22
N VAL A 12 -1.45 -6.72 6.41
CA VAL A 12 -1.71 -8.15 6.57
C VAL A 12 -2.94 -8.33 7.44
N ASP A 13 -3.72 -9.37 7.13
CA ASP A 13 -4.91 -9.73 7.90
C ASP A 13 -4.51 -10.35 9.23
N ARG A 14 -5.49 -10.54 10.10
CA ARG A 14 -5.31 -11.35 11.31
C ARG A 14 -5.04 -12.78 10.88
N GLY A 15 -4.27 -13.48 11.68
CA GLY A 15 -3.95 -14.86 11.41
C GLY A 15 -2.48 -15.10 11.59
N GLY A 16 -2.11 -16.36 11.82
CA GLY A 16 -0.75 -16.70 12.17
C GLY A 16 -0.32 -16.01 13.46
N ASN A 17 0.96 -16.05 13.73
CA ASN A 17 1.51 -15.34 14.90
C ASN A 17 2.08 -13.99 14.47
N SER A 18 2.48 -13.18 15.46
CA SER A 18 2.99 -11.85 15.19
C SER A 18 4.27 -11.85 14.37
N GLU A 19 5.11 -12.87 14.55
CA GLU A 19 6.34 -13.01 13.78
C GLU A 19 6.05 -13.24 12.30
N MET A 20 5.11 -14.12 12.00
CA MET A 20 4.70 -14.39 10.61
C MET A 20 4.12 -13.16 9.95
N ARG A 21 3.30 -12.41 10.67
CA ARG A 21 2.73 -11.16 10.15
C ARG A 21 3.80 -10.11 9.88
N ARG A 22 4.76 -10.01 10.81
CA ARG A 22 5.89 -9.08 10.67
C ARG A 22 6.71 -9.42 9.43
N ASP A 23 7.00 -10.69 9.21
CA ASP A 23 7.76 -11.16 8.05
C ASP A 23 7.00 -10.85 6.76
N ALA A 24 5.70 -11.05 6.74
CA ALA A 24 4.87 -10.75 5.56
C ALA A 24 4.88 -9.25 5.24
N LEU A 25 4.78 -8.40 6.25
CA LEU A 25 4.86 -6.95 6.07
C LEU A 25 6.22 -6.53 5.52
N GLU A 26 7.29 -7.11 6.08
CA GLU A 26 8.65 -6.80 5.63
C GLU A 26 8.87 -7.22 4.18
N MET A 27 8.31 -8.37 3.79
CA MET A 27 8.40 -8.83 2.40
C MET A 27 7.69 -7.86 1.44
N GLN A 28 6.49 -7.41 1.79
CA GLN A 28 5.77 -6.43 0.99
C GLN A 28 6.61 -5.16 0.84
N LYS A 29 7.11 -4.65 1.94
CA LYS A 29 7.90 -3.42 1.97
C LYS A 29 9.12 -3.52 1.05
N ARG A 30 9.87 -4.60 1.13
CA ARG A 30 11.08 -4.79 0.31
C ARG A 30 10.75 -4.86 -1.16
N LYS A 31 9.68 -5.56 -1.53
CA LYS A 31 9.26 -5.64 -2.93
C LYS A 31 8.85 -4.26 -3.46
N LEU A 32 8.13 -3.50 -2.66
CA LEU A 32 7.69 -2.17 -3.05
C LEU A 32 8.87 -1.20 -3.17
N GLU A 33 9.83 -1.30 -2.25
CA GLU A 33 11.05 -0.47 -2.32
C GLU A 33 11.83 -0.78 -3.59
N ARG A 34 11.95 -2.05 -3.94
CA ARG A 34 12.66 -2.47 -5.15
C ARG A 34 11.97 -1.96 -6.40
N TYR A 35 10.65 -2.06 -6.43
CA TYR A 35 9.88 -1.54 -7.56
C TYR A 35 10.06 -0.02 -7.69
N ALA A 36 9.96 0.71 -6.58
CA ALA A 36 10.12 2.16 -6.59
C ALA A 36 11.52 2.56 -7.07
N ALA A 37 12.56 1.86 -6.60
CA ALA A 37 13.93 2.11 -7.03
C ALA A 37 14.08 1.92 -8.54
N GLY A 38 13.49 0.85 -9.09
CA GLY A 38 13.57 0.58 -10.53
C GLY A 38 12.84 1.61 -11.38
N LYS A 39 11.84 2.29 -10.82
CA LYS A 39 11.06 3.30 -11.53
C LYS A 39 11.50 4.73 -11.20
N GLY A 40 12.50 4.90 -10.35
CA GLY A 40 12.96 6.22 -9.95
C GLY A 40 11.93 6.99 -9.12
N LEU A 41 11.13 6.28 -8.33
CA LEU A 41 10.11 6.92 -7.50
C LEU A 41 10.68 7.23 -6.12
N PRO A 42 10.68 8.48 -5.69
CA PRO A 42 11.13 8.81 -4.33
C PRO A 42 10.09 8.35 -3.31
N ILE A 43 10.54 7.62 -2.30
CA ILE A 43 9.66 7.15 -1.23
C ILE A 43 9.69 8.20 -0.12
N THR A 44 8.53 8.78 0.18
CA THR A 44 8.42 9.85 1.16
C THR A 44 7.61 9.45 2.38
N GLY A 45 7.08 8.24 2.43
CA GLY A 45 6.36 7.77 3.61
C GLY A 45 6.16 6.27 3.57
N TYR A 46 6.14 5.67 4.76
CA TYR A 46 5.90 4.24 4.97
C TYR A 46 4.73 4.07 5.93
N TYR A 47 3.77 3.22 5.55
CA TYR A 47 2.54 3.00 6.33
C TYR A 47 2.23 1.53 6.34
N GLU A 48 1.76 1.02 7.48
CA GLU A 48 1.40 -0.39 7.58
C GLU A 48 0.29 -0.61 8.59
N ASP A 49 -0.49 -1.67 8.34
CA ASP A 49 -1.48 -2.15 9.29
C ASP A 49 -1.27 -3.65 9.49
N ASP A 50 -0.99 -4.02 10.73
CA ASP A 50 -0.68 -5.39 11.13
C ASP A 50 -1.89 -6.01 11.82
N GLY A 51 -2.49 -7.00 11.17
CA GLY A 51 -3.60 -7.74 11.77
C GLY A 51 -4.96 -7.07 11.62
N PHE A 52 -5.16 -6.32 10.52
CA PHE A 52 -6.44 -5.66 10.24
C PHE A 52 -7.05 -6.20 8.95
N PRO A 53 -8.34 -6.56 8.95
CA PRO A 53 -8.98 -7.01 7.72
C PRO A 53 -9.17 -5.87 6.72
N GLY A 54 -9.15 -6.19 5.45
CA GLY A 54 -9.23 -5.19 4.39
C GLY A 54 -10.59 -4.50 4.27
N GLN A 55 -11.65 -5.09 4.83
CA GLN A 55 -12.98 -4.48 4.85
C GLN A 55 -13.09 -3.36 5.88
N ASP A 56 -12.25 -3.39 6.92
CA ASP A 56 -12.29 -2.41 7.99
C ASP A 56 -11.47 -1.19 7.56
N LEU A 57 -12.13 -0.06 7.35
CA LEU A 57 -11.47 1.18 6.98
C LEU A 57 -10.93 1.95 8.19
N ASN A 58 -11.28 1.52 9.39
CA ASN A 58 -10.81 2.14 10.62
C ASN A 58 -9.50 1.48 11.06
N ARG A 59 -8.43 1.76 10.34
CA ARG A 59 -7.11 1.18 10.58
C ARG A 59 -6.12 2.31 10.83
N PRO A 60 -5.25 2.20 11.85
CA PRO A 60 -4.35 3.32 12.20
C PRO A 60 -3.40 3.72 11.06
N GLY A 61 -2.83 2.75 10.35
CA GLY A 61 -1.92 3.03 9.24
C GLY A 61 -2.63 3.71 8.09
N LEU A 62 -3.83 3.23 7.75
CA LEU A 62 -4.65 3.84 6.70
C LEU A 62 -5.05 5.26 7.08
N THR A 63 -5.44 5.49 8.32
CA THR A 63 -5.80 6.81 8.81
C THR A 63 -4.62 7.77 8.68
N ARG A 64 -3.43 7.33 9.07
CA ARG A 64 -2.21 8.13 8.96
C ARG A 64 -1.87 8.40 7.49
N LEU A 65 -2.06 7.41 6.63
CA LEU A 65 -1.85 7.56 5.19
C LEU A 65 -2.72 8.68 4.63
N LEU A 66 -4.02 8.68 4.96
CA LEU A 66 -4.96 9.69 4.48
C LEU A 66 -4.60 11.07 5.01
N ASN A 67 -4.27 11.17 6.29
CA ASN A 67 -3.88 12.45 6.89
C ASN A 67 -2.61 13.02 6.24
N ASP A 68 -1.62 12.17 6.00
CA ASP A 68 -0.36 12.61 5.40
C ASP A 68 -0.55 12.99 3.93
N TYR A 69 -1.45 12.31 3.23
CA TYR A 69 -1.77 12.74 1.86
C TYR A 69 -2.30 14.17 1.84
N HIS A 70 -3.24 14.48 2.73
CA HIS A 70 -3.82 15.83 2.81
C HIS A 70 -2.79 16.86 3.29
N ALA A 71 -1.76 16.43 4.01
CA ALA A 71 -0.66 17.29 4.41
C ALA A 71 0.40 17.45 3.31
N GLY A 72 0.23 16.80 2.17
CA GLY A 72 1.14 16.96 1.03
C GLY A 72 2.40 16.13 1.09
N VAL A 73 2.45 15.08 1.93
CA VAL A 73 3.64 14.27 2.10
C VAL A 73 3.97 13.45 0.85
N PHE A 74 2.95 13.02 0.11
CA PHE A 74 3.14 12.21 -1.09
C PHE A 74 2.01 12.48 -2.08
N GLU A 75 2.19 11.99 -3.32
CA GLU A 75 1.22 12.18 -4.40
C GLU A 75 0.53 10.88 -4.80
N GLN A 76 1.20 9.74 -4.60
CA GLN A 76 0.64 8.44 -4.96
C GLN A 76 1.01 7.39 -3.92
N VAL A 77 0.23 6.30 -3.91
CA VAL A 77 0.41 5.19 -2.99
C VAL A 77 0.75 3.93 -3.78
N LEU A 78 1.82 3.27 -3.37
CA LEU A 78 2.29 2.04 -3.97
C LEU A 78 1.91 0.88 -3.05
N VAL A 79 1.22 -0.11 -3.60
CA VAL A 79 0.77 -1.30 -2.87
C VAL A 79 1.09 -2.56 -3.67
N MET A 80 1.19 -3.70 -3.00
CA MET A 80 1.37 -4.98 -3.69
C MET A 80 0.17 -5.30 -4.57
N ASN A 81 -1.04 -5.06 -4.06
CA ASN A 81 -2.27 -5.15 -4.81
C ASN A 81 -3.33 -4.29 -4.12
N ARG A 82 -4.39 -3.96 -4.86
CA ARG A 82 -5.41 -3.04 -4.34
C ARG A 82 -6.14 -3.59 -3.11
N SER A 83 -6.15 -4.90 -2.92
CA SER A 83 -6.80 -5.50 -1.76
C SER A 83 -6.12 -5.09 -0.44
N ARG A 84 -4.89 -4.57 -0.49
CA ARG A 84 -4.22 -4.06 0.71
C ARG A 84 -4.90 -2.79 1.22
N LEU A 85 -5.43 -1.96 0.30
CA LEU A 85 -6.19 -0.77 0.70
C LEU A 85 -7.61 -1.12 1.08
N TYR A 86 -8.29 -1.91 0.24
CA TYR A 86 -9.65 -2.34 0.55
C TYR A 86 -9.90 -3.71 -0.06
N ARG A 87 -10.46 -4.61 0.75
CA ARG A 87 -10.84 -5.96 0.33
C ARG A 87 -12.31 -6.17 0.63
N GLY A 88 -13.12 -6.19 -0.41
CA GLY A 88 -14.56 -6.35 -0.29
C GLY A 88 -15.24 -6.05 -1.60
N SER A 89 -16.53 -5.72 -1.54
CA SER A 89 -17.31 -5.39 -2.71
C SER A 89 -16.81 -4.09 -3.35
N ARG A 90 -16.68 -4.09 -4.68
CA ARG A 90 -16.32 -2.89 -5.42
C ARG A 90 -17.29 -1.73 -5.16
N TRP A 91 -18.54 -2.05 -4.88
CA TRP A 91 -19.56 -1.02 -4.61
C TRP A 91 -19.34 -0.31 -3.29
N ASN A 92 -18.62 -0.95 -2.36
CA ASN A 92 -18.34 -0.38 -1.04
C ASN A 92 -16.94 0.20 -0.93
N GLU A 93 -16.12 0.05 -1.97
CA GLU A 93 -14.77 0.60 -1.94
C GLU A 93 -14.84 2.12 -2.00
N PRO A 94 -14.14 2.83 -1.09
CA PRO A 94 -14.12 4.30 -1.14
C PRO A 94 -13.36 4.79 -2.37
N GLN A 95 -13.68 5.99 -2.81
CA GLN A 95 -12.87 6.66 -3.81
C GLN A 95 -11.64 7.22 -3.11
N TRP A 96 -10.48 6.70 -3.50
CA TRP A 96 -9.23 7.13 -2.89
C TRP A 96 -8.87 8.52 -3.44
N PRO A 97 -8.47 9.47 -2.58
CA PRO A 97 -8.09 10.81 -3.05
C PRO A 97 -6.74 10.84 -3.76
N PHE A 98 -5.92 9.79 -3.57
CA PHE A 98 -4.60 9.68 -4.16
C PHE A 98 -4.62 8.67 -5.31
N GLN A 99 -3.59 8.73 -6.14
CA GLN A 99 -3.38 7.73 -7.17
C GLN A 99 -2.87 6.44 -6.53
N VAL A 100 -3.42 5.30 -6.95
CA VAL A 100 -3.00 3.99 -6.46
C VAL A 100 -2.21 3.27 -7.54
N CYS A 101 -1.02 2.80 -7.20
CA CYS A 101 -0.18 2.01 -8.09
C CYS A 101 -0.04 0.61 -7.50
N SER A 102 -0.53 -0.40 -8.20
CA SER A 102 -0.52 -1.79 -7.75
C SER A 102 0.54 -2.56 -8.52
N VAL A 103 1.56 -3.04 -7.81
CA VAL A 103 2.68 -3.75 -8.42
C VAL A 103 2.24 -5.08 -9.00
N LYS A 104 1.46 -5.83 -8.25
CA LYS A 104 1.05 -7.16 -8.68
C LYS A 104 0.15 -7.12 -9.91
N GLN A 105 -0.72 -6.11 -9.99
CA GLN A 105 -1.57 -5.95 -11.16
C GLN A 105 -0.75 -5.63 -12.40
N LEU A 106 0.28 -4.77 -12.26
CA LEU A 106 1.18 -4.45 -13.36
C LEU A 106 1.95 -5.67 -13.84
N GLU A 107 2.44 -6.49 -12.92
CA GLU A 107 3.13 -7.73 -13.26
C GLU A 107 2.20 -8.69 -14.01
N HIS A 108 0.97 -8.79 -13.57
CA HIS A 108 -0.03 -9.64 -14.21
C HIS A 108 -0.30 -9.18 -15.64
N ASP A 109 -0.44 -7.89 -15.85
CA ASP A 109 -0.68 -7.33 -17.18
C ASP A 109 0.51 -7.57 -18.11
N LEU A 110 1.73 -7.53 -17.60
CA LEU A 110 2.93 -7.76 -18.39
C LEU A 110 3.09 -9.22 -18.83
N VAL A 111 2.54 -10.14 -18.07
CA VAL A 111 2.64 -11.58 -18.38
C VAL A 111 1.70 -12.00 -19.51
N ARG A 112 0.70 -11.22 -19.75
CA ARG A 112 -0.20 -11.46 -20.87
C ARG A 112 0.40 -10.95 -22.17
#